data_71a3a9176b55a1aca569c755d30f84a6
#
_entry.id   71a3a9176b55a1aca569c755d30f84a6
#
_cell.length_a   1.000
_cell.length_b   1.000
_cell.length_c   1.000
_cell.angle_alpha   90.00
_cell.angle_beta   90.00
_cell.angle_gamma   90.00
#
_symmetry.space_group_name_H-M   'P 1'
#
loop_
_entity.id
_entity.type
_entity.pdbx_description
1 polymer ?
#
loop_
_entity_poly.entity_id
_entity_poly.type
_entity_poly.pdbx_seq_one_letter_code
_entity_poly.pdbx_strand_id
1 'polypeptide(L)'
;MKEFIHVLRRFVPPYKRYLVWSVVFNILSAVLNIFSFMAIIPILQILFQTGGDNVPQSLMPWSWDNLQEAFSNNANYYVGQLIQNIGPTTTLLVIGIFLAFMTFLKTGAYFLSSATIIPIRTGVVRDIRNQLYRKITSLPLGFFSEERKGDIIARMSGDVAEVENSIMSSLDMLFKNPVLIVAYFSTLLIISWQLTLFTLVFVPVMGWFMGMVGRKLKQNSIKAQALWSDTMSQVEETLGGLRIIKAFCAEKKMNNRFDRINSAYRNDIMRVNIRQQMAHPMSEFLGTVMIVIVLWFGGILVLSGDKMLTGPTFIYYLVMLYSIINPLKEFSKAGYNIPKGLASMERIDKILNAENNIVENPSPRHIASFEHQIEFRNVSFRYDKKWILRNINLTIPKGKTIALVGQSGGGKSTLVDLIPRYYDVQEGEVLIDGVNVKDLGIHNLRQLIGNVNQEAILFNDSFRNNISFGVDGATDEQIAEAAKIANAYDFIMQTEKQFDTPVGDRGSRLSGGQRQRVSIARAILKNPPILILDEATSALDTESERLVQDALERLMKTRTTVAIAHRLSTIKCADEICVIHEGEIVERGTHEQLLAIDGYYKKLNDMQSL
;
A
#
# COMPACT_ATOMS: atom_id res chain seq x y z
N MET A 1 22.21 -0.50 1.59
CA MET A 1 22.15 0.56 2.63
C MET A 1 21.97 1.97 2.03
N LYS A 2 22.68 2.35 0.95
CA LYS A 2 22.50 3.66 0.28
C LYS A 2 21.05 3.90 -0.21
N GLU A 3 20.46 2.93 -0.90
CA GLU A 3 19.07 3.00 -1.40
C GLU A 3 18.05 3.14 -0.27
N PHE A 4 18.30 2.45 0.84
CA PHE A 4 17.41 2.52 1.99
C PHE A 4 17.47 3.89 2.68
N ILE A 5 18.66 4.49 2.82
CA ILE A 5 18.82 5.87 3.32
C ILE A 5 18.08 6.85 2.41
N HIS A 6 18.01 6.57 1.10
CA HIS A 6 17.22 7.37 0.16
C HIS A 6 15.72 7.32 0.48
N VAL A 7 15.18 6.13 0.78
CA VAL A 7 13.76 5.97 1.20
C VAL A 7 13.48 6.74 2.49
N LEU A 8 14.37 6.62 3.49
CA LEU A 8 14.22 7.39 4.74
C LEU A 8 14.27 8.91 4.50
N ARG A 9 15.18 9.39 3.66
CA ARG A 9 15.28 10.82 3.31
C ARG A 9 14.04 11.33 2.57
N ARG A 10 13.35 10.48 1.85
CA ARG A 10 12.13 10.85 1.11
C ARG A 10 10.92 11.00 2.04
N PHE A 11 10.74 10.11 3.02
CA PHE A 11 9.50 10.01 3.78
C PHE A 11 9.61 10.44 5.25
N VAL A 12 10.79 10.42 5.88
CA VAL A 12 10.96 10.75 7.30
C VAL A 12 11.05 12.24 7.61
N PRO A 13 11.53 13.15 6.74
CA PRO A 13 11.72 14.56 7.05
C PRO A 13 10.53 15.30 7.67
N PRO A 14 9.25 15.05 7.24
CA PRO A 14 8.10 15.68 7.88
C PRO A 14 7.95 15.33 9.36
N TYR A 15 8.50 14.18 9.77
CA TYR A 15 8.39 13.58 11.10
C TYR A 15 9.66 13.76 11.97
N LYS A 16 10.65 14.56 11.54
CA LYS A 16 11.96 14.71 12.21
C LYS A 16 11.87 15.05 13.70
N ARG A 17 10.85 15.78 14.13
CA ARG A 17 10.63 16.12 15.54
C ARG A 17 10.43 14.87 16.39
N TYR A 18 9.62 13.93 15.93
CA TYR A 18 9.38 12.68 16.63
C TYR A 18 10.63 11.80 16.69
N LEU A 19 11.44 11.81 15.61
CA LEU A 19 12.70 11.07 15.58
C LEU A 19 13.68 11.63 16.63
N VAL A 20 13.82 12.94 16.72
CA VAL A 20 14.69 13.59 17.72
C VAL A 20 14.25 13.23 19.14
N TRP A 21 12.96 13.36 19.45
CA TRP A 21 12.44 12.99 20.77
C TRP A 21 12.63 11.50 21.08
N SER A 22 12.42 10.62 20.10
CA SER A 22 12.69 9.19 20.27
C SER A 22 14.14 8.92 20.64
N VAL A 23 15.09 9.56 19.97
CA VAL A 23 16.53 9.43 20.27
C VAL A 23 16.85 9.98 21.68
N VAL A 24 16.31 11.14 22.05
CA VAL A 24 16.50 11.73 23.39
C VAL A 24 15.98 10.78 24.48
N PHE A 25 14.76 10.29 24.36
CA PHE A 25 14.19 9.34 25.31
C PHE A 25 14.94 8.00 25.33
N ASN A 26 15.48 7.57 24.20
CA ASN A 26 16.29 6.35 24.13
C ASN A 26 17.63 6.52 24.86
N ILE A 27 18.31 7.65 24.68
CA ILE A 27 19.52 8.01 25.43
C ILE A 27 19.21 8.05 26.93
N LEU A 28 18.15 8.74 27.32
CA LEU A 28 17.73 8.81 28.72
C LEU A 28 17.45 7.41 29.29
N SER A 29 16.73 6.56 28.54
CA SER A 29 16.45 5.18 28.96
C SER A 29 17.73 4.36 29.09
N ALA A 30 18.70 4.52 28.18
CA ALA A 30 20.00 3.83 28.23
C ALA A 30 20.81 4.23 29.48
N VAL A 31 20.88 5.53 29.76
CA VAL A 31 21.59 6.08 30.95
C VAL A 31 20.92 5.55 32.23
N LEU A 32 19.60 5.68 32.35
CA LEU A 32 18.84 5.18 33.51
C LEU A 32 19.01 3.67 33.69
N ASN A 33 19.15 2.92 32.59
CA ASN A 33 19.38 1.47 32.66
C ASN A 33 20.76 1.13 33.24
N ILE A 34 21.81 1.87 32.88
CA ILE A 34 23.16 1.73 33.42
C ILE A 34 23.11 1.96 34.94
N PHE A 35 22.51 3.07 35.39
CA PHE A 35 22.39 3.41 36.82
C PHE A 35 21.51 2.37 37.57
N SER A 36 20.42 1.89 36.96
CA SER A 36 19.57 0.87 37.56
C SER A 36 20.35 -0.43 37.82
N PHE A 37 21.15 -0.88 36.87
CA PHE A 37 21.97 -2.08 37.08
C PHE A 37 23.16 -1.82 38.02
N MET A 38 23.70 -0.63 38.06
CA MET A 38 24.81 -0.26 38.98
C MET A 38 24.38 -0.40 40.44
N ALA A 39 23.10 -0.21 40.77
CA ALA A 39 22.57 -0.41 42.13
C ALA A 39 22.70 -1.88 42.62
N ILE A 40 22.98 -2.84 41.71
CA ILE A 40 23.28 -4.23 42.08
C ILE A 40 24.61 -4.31 42.90
N ILE A 41 25.59 -3.46 42.64
CA ILE A 41 26.90 -3.48 43.29
C ILE A 41 26.72 -3.34 44.83
N PRO A 42 26.13 -2.23 45.36
CA PRO A 42 25.96 -2.07 46.78
C PRO A 42 25.04 -3.15 47.41
N ILE A 43 24.04 -3.63 46.68
CA ILE A 43 23.20 -4.73 47.19
C ILE A 43 24.04 -5.99 47.42
N LEU A 44 24.90 -6.36 46.49
CA LEU A 44 25.77 -7.52 46.65
C LEU A 44 26.83 -7.33 47.73
N GLN A 45 27.38 -6.10 47.88
CA GLN A 45 28.32 -5.78 48.92
C GLN A 45 27.72 -5.93 50.33
N ILE A 46 26.44 -5.53 50.52
CA ILE A 46 25.73 -5.69 51.79
C ILE A 46 25.44 -7.16 52.05
N LEU A 47 24.92 -7.89 51.05
CA LEU A 47 24.55 -9.29 51.19
C LEU A 47 25.73 -10.23 51.51
N PHE A 48 26.85 -10.00 50.80
CA PHE A 48 28.05 -10.82 50.97
C PHE A 48 29.04 -10.30 52.03
N GLN A 49 28.69 -9.19 52.70
CA GLN A 49 29.52 -8.56 53.75
C GLN A 49 30.96 -8.21 53.25
N THR A 50 31.12 -8.04 51.95
CA THR A 50 32.43 -7.75 51.34
C THR A 50 32.83 -6.28 51.44
N GLY A 51 32.00 -5.41 52.03
CA GLY A 51 32.24 -3.97 52.21
C GLY A 51 32.68 -3.56 53.63
N GLY A 52 32.90 -4.51 54.55
CA GLY A 52 33.09 -4.20 55.96
C GLY A 52 34.41 -3.49 56.30
N ASP A 53 35.50 -3.74 55.60
CA ASP A 53 36.83 -3.24 55.94
C ASP A 53 37.31 -1.98 55.16
N ASN A 54 36.57 -1.54 54.14
CA ASN A 54 36.97 -0.46 53.24
C ASN A 54 35.88 0.58 52.96
N VAL A 55 35.09 0.98 53.97
CA VAL A 55 34.19 2.13 53.79
C VAL A 55 35.02 3.40 53.68
N PRO A 56 34.95 4.14 52.57
CA PRO A 56 35.70 5.39 52.39
C PRO A 56 35.31 6.39 53.48
N GLN A 57 36.29 6.98 54.12
CA GLN A 57 36.06 7.97 55.21
C GLN A 57 35.75 9.37 54.68
N SER A 58 36.01 9.66 53.39
CA SER A 58 35.79 10.97 52.77
C SER A 58 35.32 10.85 51.32
N LEU A 59 34.60 11.87 50.88
CA LEU A 59 34.23 12.02 49.47
C LEU A 59 35.45 12.34 48.62
N MET A 60 35.55 11.70 47.46
CA MET A 60 36.60 11.94 46.46
C MET A 60 36.12 13.07 45.52
N PRO A 61 36.97 14.09 45.23
CA PRO A 61 36.61 15.15 44.28
C PRO A 61 36.50 14.61 42.88
N TRP A 62 35.50 15.12 42.13
CA TRP A 62 35.26 14.73 40.74
C TRP A 62 36.32 15.35 39.84
N SER A 63 37.06 14.53 39.08
CA SER A 63 37.95 14.96 38.01
C SER A 63 37.83 14.01 36.82
N TRP A 64 38.19 14.49 35.64
CA TRP A 64 38.12 13.68 34.42
C TRP A 64 39.04 12.46 34.46
N ASP A 65 40.16 12.55 35.18
CA ASP A 65 41.16 11.50 35.28
C ASP A 65 40.78 10.37 36.26
N ASN A 66 39.87 10.66 37.21
CA ASN A 66 39.48 9.72 38.27
C ASN A 66 37.97 9.49 38.36
N LEU A 67 37.22 9.74 37.31
CA LEU A 67 35.74 9.63 37.30
C LEU A 67 35.22 8.28 37.83
N GLN A 68 35.85 7.19 37.47
CA GLN A 68 35.46 5.83 37.88
C GLN A 68 35.72 5.61 39.37
N GLU A 69 36.91 6.01 39.84
CA GLU A 69 37.30 5.86 41.23
C GLU A 69 36.45 6.78 42.13
N ALA A 70 36.25 8.05 41.72
CA ALA A 70 35.44 9.02 42.45
C ALA A 70 33.97 8.54 42.53
N PHE A 71 33.44 7.98 41.45
CA PHE A 71 32.07 7.46 41.46
C PHE A 71 31.93 6.26 42.41
N SER A 72 32.84 5.29 42.33
CA SER A 72 32.84 4.12 43.19
C SER A 72 33.05 4.50 44.67
N ASN A 73 34.01 5.36 44.93
CA ASN A 73 34.31 5.86 46.28
C ASN A 73 33.11 6.59 46.90
N ASN A 74 32.53 7.51 46.16
CA ASN A 74 31.42 8.33 46.67
C ASN A 74 30.14 7.49 46.86
N ALA A 75 29.86 6.55 45.94
CA ALA A 75 28.76 5.63 46.11
C ALA A 75 28.93 4.74 47.37
N ASN A 76 30.11 4.15 47.54
CA ASN A 76 30.43 3.34 48.72
C ASN A 76 30.38 4.16 50.02
N TYR A 77 30.82 5.43 49.99
CA TYR A 77 30.70 6.35 51.12
C TYR A 77 29.26 6.57 51.54
N TYR A 78 28.37 6.93 50.62
CA TYR A 78 26.96 7.16 50.96
C TYR A 78 26.26 5.88 51.41
N VAL A 79 26.54 4.74 50.78
CA VAL A 79 25.98 3.43 51.19
C VAL A 79 26.50 3.03 52.58
N GLY A 80 27.79 3.26 52.87
CA GLY A 80 28.40 3.02 54.16
C GLY A 80 27.77 3.88 55.26
N GLN A 81 27.55 5.17 55.02
CA GLN A 81 26.82 6.04 55.96
C GLN A 81 25.38 5.58 56.22
N LEU A 82 24.67 5.16 55.16
CA LEU A 82 23.32 4.62 55.33
C LEU A 82 23.33 3.34 56.20
N ILE A 83 24.30 2.46 55.99
CA ILE A 83 24.41 1.22 56.79
C ILE A 83 24.67 1.57 58.26
N GLN A 84 25.55 2.55 58.54
CA GLN A 84 25.86 2.99 59.92
C GLN A 84 24.67 3.66 60.59
N ASN A 85 23.89 4.48 59.86
CA ASN A 85 22.80 5.27 60.44
C ASN A 85 21.49 4.48 60.65
N ILE A 86 21.12 3.62 59.69
CA ILE A 86 19.81 2.95 59.66
C ILE A 86 19.89 1.40 59.64
N GLY A 87 21.10 0.86 59.65
CA GLY A 87 21.36 -0.58 59.63
C GLY A 87 21.27 -1.22 58.22
N PRO A 88 21.87 -2.41 58.05
CA PRO A 88 22.00 -3.04 56.72
C PRO A 88 20.67 -3.44 56.10
N THR A 89 19.72 -3.95 56.89
CA THR A 89 18.41 -4.40 56.40
C THR A 89 17.56 -3.24 55.85
N THR A 90 17.54 -2.11 56.57
CA THR A 90 16.80 -0.91 56.15
C THR A 90 17.46 -0.28 54.96
N THR A 91 18.80 -0.28 54.88
CA THR A 91 19.55 0.20 53.69
C THR A 91 19.21 -0.62 52.46
N LEU A 92 19.12 -1.94 52.57
CA LEU A 92 18.65 -2.79 51.45
C LEU A 92 17.25 -2.39 50.97
N LEU A 93 16.33 -2.08 51.91
CA LEU A 93 14.98 -1.63 51.52
C LEU A 93 15.04 -0.29 50.79
N VAL A 94 15.83 0.69 51.25
CA VAL A 94 16.00 2.00 50.60
C VAL A 94 16.57 1.85 49.19
N ILE A 95 17.63 1.03 49.05
CA ILE A 95 18.23 0.76 47.71
C ILE A 95 17.22 0.04 46.80
N GLY A 96 16.41 -0.90 47.36
CA GLY A 96 15.34 -1.57 46.63
C GLY A 96 14.27 -0.62 46.12
N ILE A 97 13.81 0.32 46.95
CA ILE A 97 12.87 1.39 46.56
C ILE A 97 13.51 2.31 45.48
N PHE A 98 14.77 2.70 45.65
CA PHE A 98 15.51 3.48 44.64
C PHE A 98 15.59 2.71 43.31
N LEU A 99 15.91 1.43 43.33
CA LEU A 99 15.96 0.57 42.14
C LEU A 99 14.59 0.49 41.44
N ALA A 100 13.52 0.34 42.21
CA ALA A 100 12.15 0.32 41.67
C ALA A 100 11.80 1.66 41.01
N PHE A 101 12.15 2.77 41.63
CA PHE A 101 11.93 4.13 41.08
C PHE A 101 12.75 4.37 39.80
N MET A 102 14.04 4.01 39.79
CA MET A 102 14.90 4.11 38.61
C MET A 102 14.39 3.22 37.46
N THR A 103 13.90 2.02 37.77
CA THR A 103 13.31 1.12 36.79
C THR A 103 12.01 1.69 36.21
N PHE A 104 11.18 2.33 37.03
CA PHE A 104 9.98 3.02 36.58
C PHE A 104 10.33 4.15 35.60
N LEU A 105 11.28 5.01 35.94
CA LEU A 105 11.73 6.10 35.07
C LEU A 105 12.33 5.58 33.75
N LYS A 106 13.20 4.57 33.83
CA LYS A 106 13.78 3.89 32.66
C LYS A 106 12.72 3.32 31.74
N THR A 107 11.74 2.60 32.29
CA THR A 107 10.67 1.98 31.53
C THR A 107 9.75 3.02 30.92
N GLY A 108 9.47 4.13 31.66
CA GLY A 108 8.74 5.26 31.14
C GLY A 108 9.45 5.94 29.96
N ALA A 109 10.76 6.20 30.09
CA ALA A 109 11.57 6.77 29.01
C ALA A 109 11.63 5.84 27.78
N TYR A 110 11.76 4.52 28.00
CA TYR A 110 11.72 3.54 26.92
C TYR A 110 10.36 3.52 26.21
N PHE A 111 9.26 3.58 26.98
CA PHE A 111 7.91 3.68 26.44
C PHE A 111 7.74 4.95 25.58
N LEU A 112 8.16 6.12 26.11
CA LEU A 112 8.10 7.39 25.39
C LEU A 112 8.94 7.34 24.10
N SER A 113 10.15 6.76 24.15
CA SER A 113 10.96 6.54 22.94
C SER A 113 10.22 5.72 21.90
N SER A 114 9.58 4.63 22.31
CA SER A 114 8.82 3.74 21.40
C SER A 114 7.53 4.40 20.91
N ALA A 115 6.82 5.13 21.77
CA ALA A 115 5.59 5.83 21.42
C ALA A 115 5.82 6.96 20.40
N THR A 116 6.96 7.67 20.50
CA THR A 116 7.30 8.75 19.56
C THR A 116 7.68 8.24 18.16
N ILE A 117 7.96 6.95 17.98
CA ILE A 117 8.19 6.36 16.66
C ILE A 117 6.86 6.04 15.93
N ILE A 118 5.76 5.81 16.67
CA ILE A 118 4.46 5.44 16.08
C ILE A 118 3.95 6.48 15.08
N PRO A 119 3.97 7.80 15.36
CA PRO A 119 3.58 8.82 14.38
C PRO A 119 4.41 8.81 13.09
N ILE A 120 5.70 8.45 13.16
CA ILE A 120 6.55 8.29 11.97
C ILE A 120 6.03 7.12 11.13
N ARG A 121 5.81 5.98 11.78
CA ARG A 121 5.31 4.76 11.16
C ARG A 121 3.99 5.00 10.42
N THR A 122 2.98 5.45 11.15
CA THR A 122 1.62 5.65 10.61
C THR A 122 1.56 6.78 9.60
N GLY A 123 2.33 7.85 9.82
CA GLY A 123 2.41 8.98 8.92
C GLY A 123 3.04 8.63 7.57
N VAL A 124 4.15 7.93 7.56
CA VAL A 124 4.80 7.48 6.31
C VAL A 124 3.89 6.55 5.52
N VAL A 125 3.22 5.61 6.17
CA VAL A 125 2.24 4.71 5.52
C VAL A 125 1.11 5.50 4.86
N ARG A 126 0.55 6.47 5.59
CA ARG A 126 -0.47 7.38 5.06
C ARG A 126 0.02 8.13 3.83
N ASP A 127 1.22 8.70 3.90
CA ASP A 127 1.79 9.52 2.82
C ASP A 127 2.06 8.68 1.56
N ILE A 128 2.58 7.46 1.70
CA ILE A 128 2.79 6.52 0.59
C ILE A 128 1.44 6.16 -0.05
N ARG A 129 0.43 5.80 0.75
CA ARG A 129 -0.91 5.45 0.24
C ARG A 129 -1.57 6.62 -0.48
N ASN A 130 -1.46 7.83 0.07
CA ASN A 130 -1.99 9.03 -0.56
C ASN A 130 -1.29 9.34 -1.90
N GLN A 131 0.05 9.22 -1.95
CA GLN A 131 0.80 9.40 -3.20
C GLN A 131 0.41 8.35 -4.25
N LEU A 132 0.30 7.07 -3.85
CA LEU A 132 -0.15 6.00 -4.74
C LEU A 132 -1.55 6.26 -5.26
N TYR A 133 -2.50 6.60 -4.38
CA TYR A 133 -3.88 6.84 -4.78
C TYR A 133 -4.01 8.01 -5.76
N ARG A 134 -3.33 9.15 -5.47
CA ARG A 134 -3.29 10.30 -6.38
C ARG A 134 -2.66 9.95 -7.73
N LYS A 135 -1.58 9.16 -7.71
CA LYS A 135 -0.95 8.72 -8.94
C LYS A 135 -1.86 7.80 -9.76
N ILE A 136 -2.50 6.82 -9.12
CA ILE A 136 -3.45 5.91 -9.76
C ILE A 136 -4.57 6.69 -10.44
N THR A 137 -5.17 7.67 -9.77
CA THR A 137 -6.25 8.48 -10.34
C THR A 137 -5.80 9.41 -11.48
N SER A 138 -4.50 9.71 -11.58
CA SER A 138 -3.92 10.55 -12.64
C SER A 138 -3.42 9.76 -13.85
N LEU A 139 -3.24 8.45 -13.74
CA LEU A 139 -2.74 7.61 -14.83
C LEU A 139 -3.82 7.38 -15.91
N PRO A 140 -3.41 7.24 -17.19
CA PRO A 140 -4.33 7.02 -18.30
C PRO A 140 -4.97 5.63 -18.22
N LEU A 141 -6.17 5.50 -18.83
CA LEU A 141 -6.94 4.25 -18.81
C LEU A 141 -6.15 3.04 -19.34
N GLY A 142 -5.31 3.23 -20.35
CA GLY A 142 -4.46 2.20 -20.93
C GLY A 142 -3.42 1.58 -19.98
N PHE A 143 -3.14 2.22 -18.85
CA PHE A 143 -2.29 1.66 -17.80
C PHE A 143 -2.97 0.50 -17.06
N PHE A 144 -4.31 0.52 -16.97
CA PHE A 144 -5.10 -0.40 -16.18
C PHE A 144 -5.60 -1.59 -17.03
N SER A 145 -4.77 -2.59 -17.27
CA SER A 145 -5.23 -3.91 -17.70
C SER A 145 -5.83 -4.68 -16.52
N GLU A 146 -6.62 -5.74 -16.78
CA GLU A 146 -7.17 -6.56 -15.69
C GLU A 146 -6.09 -7.21 -14.83
N GLU A 147 -4.98 -7.63 -15.42
CA GLU A 147 -3.82 -8.17 -14.70
C GLU A 147 -3.20 -7.14 -13.75
N ARG A 148 -3.20 -5.84 -14.12
CA ARG A 148 -2.63 -4.77 -13.30
C ARG A 148 -3.51 -4.32 -12.14
N LYS A 149 -4.83 -4.50 -12.20
CA LYS A 149 -5.73 -4.09 -11.09
C LYS A 149 -5.43 -4.85 -9.81
N GLY A 150 -5.33 -6.17 -9.87
CA GLY A 150 -4.98 -7.00 -8.72
C GLY A 150 -3.58 -6.69 -8.18
N ASP A 151 -2.61 -6.44 -9.07
CA ASP A 151 -1.25 -6.06 -8.71
C ASP A 151 -1.22 -4.71 -7.96
N ILE A 152 -1.98 -3.72 -8.41
CA ILE A 152 -2.09 -2.42 -7.74
C ILE A 152 -2.67 -2.57 -6.32
N ILE A 153 -3.72 -3.37 -6.16
CA ILE A 153 -4.33 -3.64 -4.84
C ILE A 153 -3.32 -4.35 -3.92
N ALA A 154 -2.58 -5.34 -4.44
CA ALA A 154 -1.55 -6.04 -3.69
C ALA A 154 -0.43 -5.10 -3.23
N ARG A 155 -0.03 -4.13 -4.07
CA ARG A 155 0.99 -3.12 -3.71
C ARG A 155 0.48 -2.14 -2.66
N MET A 156 -0.77 -1.67 -2.78
CA MET A 156 -1.36 -0.74 -1.79
C MET A 156 -1.57 -1.38 -0.41
N SER A 157 -1.76 -2.69 -0.34
CA SER A 157 -1.97 -3.43 0.91
C SER A 157 -0.68 -4.09 1.42
N GLY A 158 -0.13 -5.05 0.67
CA GLY A 158 0.98 -5.89 1.07
C GLY A 158 2.33 -5.18 1.02
N ASP A 159 2.67 -4.56 -0.12
CA ASP A 159 3.98 -3.91 -0.27
C ASP A 159 4.14 -2.71 0.65
N VAL A 160 3.09 -1.92 0.87
CA VAL A 160 3.12 -0.82 1.84
C VAL A 160 3.38 -1.33 3.26
N ALA A 161 2.79 -2.45 3.66
CA ALA A 161 3.04 -3.06 4.98
C ALA A 161 4.49 -3.56 5.12
N GLU A 162 5.08 -4.10 4.05
CA GLU A 162 6.49 -4.52 4.07
C GLU A 162 7.45 -3.32 4.15
N VAL A 163 7.15 -2.23 3.45
CA VAL A 163 7.90 -0.97 3.58
C VAL A 163 7.79 -0.42 5.00
N GLU A 164 6.60 -0.46 5.60
CA GLU A 164 6.36 -0.08 6.99
C GLU A 164 7.27 -0.86 7.96
N ASN A 165 7.28 -2.20 7.87
CA ASN A 165 8.11 -3.06 8.71
C ASN A 165 9.61 -2.82 8.49
N SER A 166 10.01 -2.53 7.25
CA SER A 166 11.38 -2.21 6.89
C SER A 166 11.83 -0.87 7.49
N ILE A 167 11.00 0.17 7.40
CA ILE A 167 11.28 1.49 7.98
C ILE A 167 11.46 1.36 9.49
N MET A 168 10.57 0.63 10.18
CA MET A 168 10.65 0.43 11.62
C MET A 168 11.94 -0.28 12.03
N SER A 169 12.24 -1.42 11.40
CA SER A 169 13.48 -2.17 11.66
C SER A 169 14.71 -1.32 11.44
N SER A 170 14.65 -0.37 10.52
CA SER A 170 15.76 0.50 10.18
C SER A 170 15.92 1.67 11.14
N LEU A 171 14.83 2.28 11.60
CA LEU A 171 14.89 3.29 12.63
C LEU A 171 15.46 2.71 13.93
N ASP A 172 15.06 1.50 14.29
CA ASP A 172 15.63 0.80 15.44
C ASP A 172 17.13 0.49 15.22
N MET A 173 17.51 0.02 14.04
CA MET A 173 18.91 -0.28 13.71
C MET A 173 19.80 0.96 13.64
N LEU A 174 19.32 2.08 13.12
CA LEU A 174 20.14 3.28 12.91
C LEU A 174 20.18 4.21 14.13
N PHE A 175 19.14 4.26 14.94
CA PHE A 175 19.00 5.24 16.01
C PHE A 175 18.88 4.63 17.39
N LYS A 176 18.09 3.57 17.58
CA LYS A 176 17.82 3.00 18.89
C LYS A 176 18.93 2.06 19.35
N ASN A 177 19.23 1.05 18.57
CA ASN A 177 20.19 0.01 18.95
C ASN A 177 21.65 0.51 19.05
N PRO A 178 22.16 1.42 18.17
CA PRO A 178 23.50 1.95 18.33
C PRO A 178 23.70 2.71 19.63
N VAL A 179 22.69 3.50 20.06
CA VAL A 179 22.75 4.22 21.35
C VAL A 179 22.93 3.23 22.50
N LEU A 180 22.12 2.15 22.53
CA LEU A 180 22.21 1.11 23.57
C LEU A 180 23.55 0.38 23.52
N ILE A 181 24.02 0.00 22.32
CA ILE A 181 25.30 -0.72 22.16
C ILE A 181 26.45 0.18 22.63
N VAL A 182 26.50 1.45 22.19
CA VAL A 182 27.56 2.38 22.59
C VAL A 182 27.53 2.59 24.11
N ALA A 183 26.33 2.81 24.69
CA ALA A 183 26.18 3.01 26.14
C ALA A 183 26.69 1.78 26.94
N TYR A 184 26.24 0.58 26.59
CA TYR A 184 26.67 -0.63 27.28
C TYR A 184 28.14 -0.95 27.05
N PHE A 185 28.61 -0.81 25.81
CA PHE A 185 30.01 -1.09 25.46
C PHE A 185 30.98 -0.12 26.14
N SER A 186 30.63 1.18 26.23
CA SER A 186 31.40 2.18 26.97
C SER A 186 31.46 1.83 28.46
N THR A 187 30.34 1.39 29.04
CA THR A 187 30.30 0.94 30.44
C THR A 187 31.21 -0.27 30.68
N LEU A 188 31.16 -1.28 29.77
CA LEU A 188 32.04 -2.45 29.87
C LEU A 188 33.53 -2.09 29.77
N LEU A 189 33.89 -1.15 28.86
CA LEU A 189 35.27 -0.64 28.73
C LEU A 189 35.75 0.08 30.00
N ILE A 190 34.89 0.87 30.62
CA ILE A 190 35.18 1.57 31.87
C ILE A 190 35.42 0.55 33.01
N ILE A 191 34.63 -0.52 33.08
CA ILE A 191 34.78 -1.52 34.15
C ILE A 191 36.06 -2.32 33.98
N SER A 192 36.32 -2.88 32.80
CA SER A 192 37.55 -3.62 32.49
C SER A 192 37.78 -3.66 30.99
N TRP A 193 38.82 -2.94 30.55
CA TRP A 193 39.19 -2.91 29.12
C TRP A 193 39.73 -4.28 28.66
N GLN A 194 40.40 -5.04 29.54
CA GLN A 194 40.96 -6.36 29.25
C GLN A 194 39.85 -7.37 28.97
N LEU A 195 38.82 -7.44 29.85
CA LEU A 195 37.66 -8.31 29.65
C LEU A 195 36.87 -7.92 28.41
N THR A 196 36.77 -6.62 28.13
CA THR A 196 36.01 -6.13 26.99
C THR A 196 36.72 -6.44 25.69
N LEU A 197 38.04 -6.28 25.60
CA LEU A 197 38.82 -6.68 24.44
C LEU A 197 38.74 -8.21 24.20
N PHE A 198 38.83 -8.99 25.26
CA PHE A 198 38.66 -10.45 25.20
C PHE A 198 37.26 -10.82 24.65
N THR A 199 36.21 -10.18 25.15
CA THR A 199 34.81 -10.40 24.70
C THR A 199 34.62 -10.02 23.23
N LEU A 200 35.29 -8.97 22.77
CA LEU A 200 35.20 -8.48 21.39
C LEU A 200 35.64 -9.54 20.37
N VAL A 201 36.59 -10.44 20.73
CA VAL A 201 37.04 -11.54 19.87
C VAL A 201 35.90 -12.53 19.56
N PHE A 202 34.93 -12.71 20.47
CA PHE A 202 33.82 -13.63 20.28
C PHE A 202 32.66 -13.08 19.44
N VAL A 203 32.51 -11.75 19.34
CA VAL A 203 31.42 -11.11 18.58
C VAL A 203 31.43 -11.51 17.09
N PRO A 204 32.56 -11.52 16.36
CA PRO A 204 32.64 -11.98 14.97
C PRO A 204 32.24 -13.46 14.82
N VAL A 205 32.64 -14.31 15.78
CA VAL A 205 32.30 -15.74 15.77
C VAL A 205 30.79 -15.94 15.89
N MET A 206 30.15 -15.24 16.82
CA MET A 206 28.68 -15.23 16.95
C MET A 206 28.00 -14.72 15.68
N GLY A 207 28.50 -13.64 15.11
CA GLY A 207 27.99 -13.06 13.87
C GLY A 207 28.08 -14.02 12.68
N TRP A 208 29.16 -14.78 12.58
CA TRP A 208 29.33 -15.80 11.54
C TRP A 208 28.31 -16.94 11.66
N PHE A 209 28.11 -17.48 12.87
CA PHE A 209 27.10 -18.51 13.13
C PHE A 209 25.67 -18.02 12.81
N MET A 210 25.30 -16.84 13.29
CA MET A 210 23.99 -16.24 13.03
C MET A 210 23.78 -15.95 11.53
N GLY A 211 24.83 -15.51 10.83
CA GLY A 211 24.81 -15.28 9.38
C GLY A 211 24.60 -16.56 8.56
N MET A 212 25.11 -17.71 9.03
CA MET A 212 24.89 -19.01 8.39
C MET A 212 23.41 -19.45 8.49
N VAL A 213 22.80 -19.29 9.67
CA VAL A 213 21.35 -19.55 9.87
C VAL A 213 20.50 -18.63 8.99
N GLY A 214 20.81 -17.34 8.94
CA GLY A 214 20.08 -16.34 8.17
C GLY A 214 20.09 -16.61 6.65
N ARG A 215 21.20 -17.05 6.08
CA ARG A 215 21.30 -17.38 4.64
C ARG A 215 20.38 -18.54 4.24
N LYS A 216 20.36 -19.62 5.02
CA LYS A 216 19.47 -20.77 4.76
C LYS A 216 17.99 -20.42 4.97
N LEU A 217 17.68 -19.54 5.91
CA LEU A 217 16.33 -19.03 6.14
C LEU A 217 15.82 -18.26 4.91
N LYS A 218 16.62 -17.36 4.33
CA LYS A 218 16.27 -16.57 3.14
C LYS A 218 15.90 -17.46 1.95
N GLN A 219 16.68 -18.49 1.65
CA GLN A 219 16.41 -19.39 0.52
C GLN A 219 15.06 -20.11 0.64
N ASN A 220 14.72 -20.60 1.84
CA ASN A 220 13.47 -21.31 2.05
C ASN A 220 12.26 -20.35 2.09
N SER A 221 12.43 -19.14 2.60
CA SER A 221 11.36 -18.13 2.57
C SER A 221 10.91 -17.80 1.14
N ILE A 222 11.85 -17.72 0.18
CA ILE A 222 11.51 -17.47 -1.23
C ILE A 222 10.64 -18.59 -1.80
N LYS A 223 10.99 -19.86 -1.51
CA LYS A 223 10.19 -21.02 -1.96
C LYS A 223 8.80 -21.04 -1.34
N ALA A 224 8.70 -20.79 -0.03
CA ALA A 224 7.41 -20.72 0.65
C ALA A 224 6.54 -19.58 0.09
N GLN A 225 7.14 -18.44 -0.29
CA GLN A 225 6.42 -17.32 -0.88
C GLN A 225 5.86 -17.66 -2.28
N ALA A 226 6.59 -18.40 -3.10
CA ALA A 226 6.09 -18.88 -4.40
C ALA A 226 4.87 -19.79 -4.21
N LEU A 227 4.95 -20.78 -3.31
CA LEU A 227 3.83 -21.67 -3.00
C LEU A 227 2.62 -20.95 -2.41
N TRP A 228 2.84 -19.89 -1.63
CA TRP A 228 1.74 -19.03 -1.17
C TRP A 228 1.03 -18.33 -2.33
N SER A 229 1.79 -17.80 -3.29
CA SER A 229 1.23 -17.19 -4.50
C SER A 229 0.40 -18.20 -5.29
N ASP A 230 0.90 -19.44 -5.48
CA ASP A 230 0.15 -20.51 -6.15
C ASP A 230 -1.14 -20.85 -5.40
N THR A 231 -1.11 -20.86 -4.06
CA THR A 231 -2.30 -21.09 -3.22
C THR A 231 -3.34 -20.00 -3.42
N MET A 232 -2.93 -18.73 -3.44
CA MET A 232 -3.84 -17.60 -3.67
C MET A 232 -4.42 -17.59 -5.07
N SER A 233 -3.61 -17.88 -6.10
CA SER A 233 -4.09 -18.02 -7.47
C SER A 233 -5.14 -19.13 -7.60
N GLN A 234 -4.96 -20.25 -6.87
CA GLN A 234 -5.96 -21.33 -6.84
C GLN A 234 -7.28 -20.88 -6.19
N VAL A 235 -7.22 -20.07 -5.13
CA VAL A 235 -8.43 -19.50 -4.48
C VAL A 235 -9.13 -18.54 -5.44
N GLU A 236 -8.41 -17.67 -6.11
CA GLU A 236 -8.94 -16.71 -7.08
C GLU A 236 -9.62 -17.43 -8.26
N GLU A 237 -8.95 -18.44 -8.85
CA GLU A 237 -9.51 -19.30 -9.89
C GLU A 237 -10.80 -19.99 -9.43
N THR A 238 -10.81 -20.52 -8.20
CA THR A 238 -11.97 -21.20 -7.61
C THR A 238 -13.15 -20.25 -7.42
N LEU A 239 -12.91 -19.05 -6.86
CA LEU A 239 -13.96 -18.05 -6.64
C LEU A 239 -14.53 -17.52 -7.95
N GLY A 240 -13.68 -17.24 -8.93
CA GLY A 240 -14.10 -16.83 -10.27
C GLY A 240 -14.90 -17.90 -11.00
N GLY A 241 -14.54 -19.18 -10.83
CA GLY A 241 -15.19 -20.33 -11.46
C GLY A 241 -16.26 -21.02 -10.61
N LEU A 242 -16.69 -20.47 -9.47
CA LEU A 242 -17.52 -21.16 -8.49
C LEU A 242 -18.84 -21.70 -9.09
N ARG A 243 -19.49 -20.92 -9.96
CA ARG A 243 -20.73 -21.37 -10.67
C ARG A 243 -20.48 -22.61 -11.53
N ILE A 244 -19.34 -22.65 -12.22
CA ILE A 244 -18.96 -23.79 -13.06
C ILE A 244 -18.65 -25.01 -12.21
N ILE A 245 -17.90 -24.83 -11.12
CA ILE A 245 -17.57 -25.90 -10.16
C ILE A 245 -18.84 -26.52 -9.62
N LYS A 246 -19.85 -25.71 -9.24
CA LYS A 246 -21.16 -26.16 -8.77
C LYS A 246 -21.96 -26.87 -9.86
N ALA A 247 -22.01 -26.29 -11.05
CA ALA A 247 -22.76 -26.89 -12.19
C ALA A 247 -22.23 -28.25 -12.60
N PHE A 248 -20.93 -28.49 -12.48
CA PHE A 248 -20.28 -29.74 -12.84
C PHE A 248 -19.96 -30.65 -11.66
N CYS A 249 -20.44 -30.34 -10.45
CA CYS A 249 -20.19 -31.10 -9.21
C CYS A 249 -18.69 -31.40 -9.00
N ALA A 250 -17.81 -30.42 -9.32
CA ALA A 250 -16.38 -30.60 -9.37
C ALA A 250 -15.66 -30.23 -8.05
N GLU A 251 -16.41 -30.04 -6.94
CA GLU A 251 -15.88 -29.61 -5.64
C GLU A 251 -14.76 -30.54 -5.14
N LYS A 252 -14.97 -31.85 -5.23
CA LYS A 252 -13.98 -32.83 -4.78
C LYS A 252 -12.66 -32.73 -5.55
N LYS A 253 -12.71 -32.45 -6.86
CA LYS A 253 -11.53 -32.28 -7.71
C LYS A 253 -10.77 -31.01 -7.29
N MET A 254 -11.50 -29.92 -7.07
CA MET A 254 -10.89 -28.63 -6.66
C MET A 254 -10.32 -28.71 -5.25
N ASN A 255 -11.03 -29.33 -4.30
CA ASN A 255 -10.53 -29.54 -2.94
C ASN A 255 -9.24 -30.36 -2.94
N ASN A 256 -9.17 -31.47 -3.67
CA ASN A 256 -7.95 -32.28 -3.77
C ASN A 256 -6.78 -31.52 -4.41
N ARG A 257 -7.05 -30.62 -5.35
CA ARG A 257 -6.01 -29.78 -5.97
C ARG A 257 -5.51 -28.74 -4.96
N PHE A 258 -6.41 -28.09 -4.25
CA PHE A 258 -6.09 -27.12 -3.20
C PHE A 258 -5.30 -27.79 -2.05
N ASP A 259 -5.76 -28.93 -1.55
CA ASP A 259 -5.11 -29.67 -0.46
C ASP A 259 -3.67 -30.04 -0.80
N ARG A 260 -3.38 -30.41 -2.06
CA ARG A 260 -2.02 -30.71 -2.52
C ARG A 260 -1.12 -29.50 -2.45
N ILE A 261 -1.56 -28.35 -2.99
CA ILE A 261 -0.80 -27.09 -3.02
C ILE A 261 -0.60 -26.58 -1.60
N ASN A 262 -1.68 -26.56 -0.80
CA ASN A 262 -1.66 -26.09 0.59
C ASN A 262 -0.80 -26.96 1.50
N SER A 263 -0.76 -28.28 1.26
CA SER A 263 0.12 -29.22 1.98
C SER A 263 1.60 -28.99 1.63
N ALA A 264 1.90 -28.68 0.37
CA ALA A 264 3.26 -28.31 -0.03
C ALA A 264 3.68 -27.00 0.64
N TYR A 265 2.83 -25.98 0.61
CA TYR A 265 3.06 -24.71 1.32
C TYR A 265 3.29 -24.92 2.82
N ARG A 266 2.39 -25.71 3.49
CA ARG A 266 2.53 -26.05 4.90
C ARG A 266 3.90 -26.64 5.23
N ASN A 267 4.38 -27.58 4.42
CA ASN A 267 5.65 -28.25 4.66
C ASN A 267 6.84 -27.29 4.54
N ASP A 268 6.82 -26.39 3.57
CA ASP A 268 7.92 -25.42 3.39
C ASP A 268 7.85 -24.28 4.42
N ILE A 269 6.66 -23.74 4.73
CA ILE A 269 6.52 -22.72 5.78
C ILE A 269 6.86 -23.27 7.18
N MET A 270 6.56 -24.53 7.44
CA MET A 270 6.96 -25.20 8.68
C MET A 270 8.49 -25.23 8.81
N ARG A 271 9.22 -25.58 7.74
CA ARG A 271 10.69 -25.56 7.74
C ARG A 271 11.25 -24.15 7.95
N VAL A 272 10.62 -23.14 7.35
CA VAL A 272 10.97 -21.72 7.55
C VAL A 272 10.78 -21.33 9.00
N ASN A 273 9.61 -21.61 9.56
CA ASN A 273 9.27 -21.24 10.95
C ASN A 273 10.15 -21.97 11.98
N ILE A 274 10.42 -23.26 11.80
CA ILE A 274 11.35 -24.01 12.67
C ILE A 274 12.73 -23.35 12.67
N ARG A 275 13.27 -23.01 11.50
CA ARG A 275 14.59 -22.35 11.43
C ARG A 275 14.57 -20.93 12.00
N GLN A 276 13.48 -20.20 11.83
CA GLN A 276 13.31 -18.89 12.44
C GLN A 276 13.27 -18.99 13.97
N GLN A 277 12.56 -19.99 14.50
CA GLN A 277 12.49 -20.23 15.94
C GLN A 277 13.83 -20.73 16.51
N MET A 278 14.64 -21.45 15.74
CA MET A 278 15.99 -21.86 16.17
C MET A 278 16.93 -20.67 16.38
N ALA A 279 16.70 -19.52 15.75
CA ALA A 279 17.59 -18.38 15.86
C ALA A 279 17.69 -17.86 17.32
N HIS A 280 16.58 -17.87 18.06
CA HIS A 280 16.54 -17.41 19.45
C HIS A 280 17.31 -18.35 20.40
N PRO A 281 17.00 -19.65 20.49
CA PRO A 281 17.75 -20.58 21.35
C PRO A 281 19.23 -20.65 20.98
N MET A 282 19.55 -20.63 19.68
CA MET A 282 20.95 -20.63 19.23
C MET A 282 21.71 -19.40 19.73
N SER A 283 21.11 -18.21 19.62
CA SER A 283 21.73 -16.96 20.11
C SER A 283 21.86 -16.94 21.63
N GLU A 284 20.91 -17.54 22.35
CA GLU A 284 20.92 -17.66 23.79
C GLU A 284 22.01 -18.64 24.26
N PHE A 285 22.11 -19.80 23.59
CA PHE A 285 23.17 -20.77 23.85
C PHE A 285 24.57 -20.16 23.61
N LEU A 286 24.78 -19.52 22.45
CA LEU A 286 26.04 -18.87 22.14
C LEU A 286 26.38 -17.74 23.13
N GLY A 287 25.35 -16.97 23.54
CA GLY A 287 25.48 -15.93 24.57
C GLY A 287 25.89 -16.52 25.92
N THR A 288 25.27 -17.64 26.32
CA THR A 288 25.63 -18.36 27.56
C THR A 288 27.05 -18.90 27.50
N VAL A 289 27.45 -19.52 26.38
CA VAL A 289 28.85 -19.98 26.17
C VAL A 289 29.84 -18.82 26.33
N MET A 290 29.53 -17.65 25.73
CA MET A 290 30.34 -16.46 25.88
C MET A 290 30.43 -16.03 27.36
N ILE A 291 29.31 -15.99 28.07
CA ILE A 291 29.27 -15.63 29.49
C ILE A 291 30.12 -16.60 30.33
N VAL A 292 30.06 -17.92 30.07
CA VAL A 292 30.87 -18.93 30.78
C VAL A 292 32.35 -18.73 30.54
N ILE A 293 32.75 -18.44 29.29
CA ILE A 293 34.13 -18.16 28.95
C ILE A 293 34.63 -16.87 29.64
N VAL A 294 33.81 -15.81 29.62
CA VAL A 294 34.13 -14.56 30.30
C VAL A 294 34.13 -14.73 31.81
N LEU A 295 33.24 -15.56 32.36
CA LEU A 295 33.21 -15.90 33.78
C LEU A 295 34.48 -16.63 34.21
N TRP A 296 34.99 -17.56 33.41
CA TRP A 296 36.24 -18.23 33.67
C TRP A 296 37.45 -17.29 33.64
N PHE A 297 37.60 -16.51 32.58
CA PHE A 297 38.72 -15.56 32.43
C PHE A 297 38.63 -14.41 33.44
N GLY A 298 37.48 -13.81 33.61
CA GLY A 298 37.25 -12.74 34.60
C GLY A 298 37.36 -13.24 36.04
N GLY A 299 36.97 -14.49 36.30
CA GLY A 299 37.16 -15.13 37.58
C GLY A 299 38.63 -15.27 37.96
N ILE A 300 39.48 -15.61 37.02
CA ILE A 300 40.94 -15.63 37.24
C ILE A 300 41.43 -14.21 37.64
N LEU A 301 41.00 -13.15 36.93
CA LEU A 301 41.39 -11.77 37.26
C LEU A 301 40.94 -11.35 38.66
N VAL A 302 39.71 -11.67 39.04
CA VAL A 302 39.16 -11.36 40.38
C VAL A 302 39.93 -12.13 41.48
N LEU A 303 40.24 -13.44 41.28
CA LEU A 303 40.92 -14.26 42.23
C LEU A 303 42.45 -13.93 42.33
N SER A 304 43.03 -13.33 41.28
CA SER A 304 44.41 -12.84 41.31
C SER A 304 44.59 -11.50 42.06
N GLY A 305 43.51 -10.95 42.64
CA GLY A 305 43.57 -9.76 43.49
C GLY A 305 43.65 -8.44 42.71
N ASP A 306 43.09 -8.40 41.49
CA ASP A 306 43.01 -7.14 40.76
C ASP A 306 42.12 -6.12 41.54
N LYS A 307 42.73 -5.00 41.93
CA LYS A 307 42.08 -3.98 42.76
C LYS A 307 40.89 -3.31 42.07
N MET A 308 40.82 -3.35 40.74
CA MET A 308 39.74 -2.71 39.95
C MET A 308 38.54 -3.62 39.75
N LEU A 309 38.71 -4.95 39.74
CA LEU A 309 37.64 -5.89 39.44
C LEU A 309 37.22 -6.67 40.68
N THR A 310 36.35 -6.09 41.48
CA THR A 310 35.75 -6.79 42.66
C THR A 310 34.65 -7.77 42.20
N GLY A 311 34.32 -8.77 43.06
CA GLY A 311 33.25 -9.73 42.78
C GLY A 311 31.91 -9.08 42.38
N PRO A 312 31.38 -8.09 43.15
CA PRO A 312 30.15 -7.37 42.80
C PRO A 312 30.25 -6.63 41.47
N THR A 313 31.38 -5.96 41.19
CA THR A 313 31.61 -5.25 39.90
C THR A 313 31.70 -6.22 38.74
N PHE A 314 32.27 -7.40 38.94
CA PHE A 314 32.30 -8.44 37.93
C PHE A 314 30.91 -9.00 37.59
N ILE A 315 30.05 -9.22 38.60
CA ILE A 315 28.65 -9.60 38.37
C ILE A 315 27.93 -8.51 37.57
N TYR A 316 28.12 -7.24 37.92
CA TYR A 316 27.58 -6.11 37.14
C TYR A 316 28.07 -6.14 35.68
N TYR A 317 29.36 -6.40 35.45
CA TYR A 317 29.91 -6.58 34.10
C TYR A 317 29.18 -7.67 33.31
N LEU A 318 28.92 -8.84 33.90
CA LEU A 318 28.20 -9.94 33.25
C LEU A 318 26.76 -9.56 32.90
N VAL A 319 26.06 -8.83 33.78
CA VAL A 319 24.70 -8.33 33.51
C VAL A 319 24.68 -7.34 32.35
N MET A 320 25.66 -6.43 32.29
CA MET A 320 25.79 -5.47 31.19
C MET A 320 26.13 -6.17 29.88
N LEU A 321 27.02 -7.17 29.91
CA LEU A 321 27.37 -7.99 28.75
C LEU A 321 26.16 -8.75 28.21
N TYR A 322 25.34 -9.34 29.07
CA TYR A 322 24.10 -10.02 28.69
C TYR A 322 23.11 -9.03 28.02
N SER A 323 23.06 -7.79 28.52
CA SER A 323 22.16 -6.76 28.00
C SER A 323 22.46 -6.35 26.56
N ILE A 324 23.69 -6.51 26.07
CA ILE A 324 24.09 -6.22 24.67
C ILE A 324 23.49 -7.22 23.66
N ILE A 325 23.17 -8.43 24.10
CA ILE A 325 22.68 -9.48 23.21
C ILE A 325 21.39 -9.08 22.49
N ASN A 326 20.47 -8.41 23.18
CA ASN A 326 19.18 -7.99 22.58
C ASN A 326 19.32 -6.95 21.46
N PRO A 327 20.04 -5.83 21.63
CA PRO A 327 20.33 -4.90 20.53
C PRO A 327 21.00 -5.58 19.32
N LEU A 328 21.93 -6.53 19.55
CA LEU A 328 22.59 -7.27 18.47
C LEU A 328 21.62 -8.17 17.68
N LYS A 329 20.66 -8.81 18.35
CA LYS A 329 19.60 -9.60 17.69
C LYS A 329 18.75 -8.73 16.75
N GLU A 330 18.40 -7.52 17.17
CA GLU A 330 17.60 -6.60 16.35
C GLU A 330 18.33 -6.15 15.07
N PHE A 331 19.66 -6.06 15.07
CA PHE A 331 20.45 -5.85 13.85
C PHE A 331 20.26 -6.98 12.82
N SER A 332 20.23 -8.23 13.29
CA SER A 332 19.99 -9.39 12.41
C SER A 332 18.59 -9.35 11.79
N LYS A 333 17.59 -8.95 12.56
CA LYS A 333 16.21 -8.77 12.10
C LYS A 333 16.10 -7.66 11.05
N ALA A 334 16.76 -6.53 11.28
CA ALA A 334 16.83 -5.45 10.31
C ALA A 334 17.50 -5.87 9.00
N GLY A 335 18.56 -6.69 9.08
CA GLY A 335 19.24 -7.26 7.92
C GLY A 335 18.33 -8.11 7.02
N TYR A 336 17.25 -8.68 7.55
CA TYR A 336 16.22 -9.39 6.79
C TYR A 336 15.11 -8.47 6.28
N ASN A 337 14.60 -7.56 7.12
CA ASN A 337 13.45 -6.72 6.80
C ASN A 337 13.79 -5.61 5.79
N ILE A 338 14.99 -5.03 5.87
CA ILE A 338 15.40 -3.92 4.99
C ILE A 338 15.40 -4.33 3.51
N PRO A 339 16.06 -5.42 3.08
CA PRO A 339 16.01 -5.85 1.67
C PRO A 339 14.61 -6.18 1.17
N LYS A 340 13.75 -6.73 2.04
CA LYS A 340 12.36 -7.05 1.71
C LYS A 340 11.55 -5.77 1.46
N GLY A 341 11.68 -4.78 2.34
CA GLY A 341 11.03 -3.49 2.18
C GLY A 341 11.55 -2.70 0.98
N LEU A 342 12.86 -2.80 0.64
CA LEU A 342 13.40 -2.19 -0.57
C LEU A 342 12.80 -2.79 -1.84
N ALA A 343 12.68 -4.11 -1.91
CA ALA A 343 12.03 -4.77 -3.05
C ALA A 343 10.55 -4.37 -3.19
N SER A 344 9.84 -4.20 -2.07
CA SER A 344 8.47 -3.70 -2.06
C SER A 344 8.39 -2.23 -2.48
N MET A 345 9.34 -1.39 -2.03
CA MET A 345 9.42 0.02 -2.45
C MET A 345 9.71 0.16 -3.95
N GLU A 346 10.57 -0.69 -4.51
CA GLU A 346 10.81 -0.72 -5.96
C GLU A 346 9.54 -1.01 -6.75
N ARG A 347 8.69 -1.94 -6.29
CA ARG A 347 7.38 -2.21 -6.92
C ARG A 347 6.40 -1.05 -6.78
N ILE A 348 6.40 -0.37 -5.63
CA ILE A 348 5.63 0.86 -5.41
C ILE A 348 6.12 1.98 -6.35
N ASP A 349 7.43 2.15 -6.47
CA ASP A 349 8.03 3.18 -7.32
C ASP A 349 7.74 2.95 -8.81
N LYS A 350 7.53 1.71 -9.27
CA LYS A 350 7.06 1.42 -10.63
C LYS A 350 5.69 2.06 -10.93
N ILE A 351 4.80 2.15 -9.93
CA ILE A 351 3.53 2.88 -10.09
C ILE A 351 3.76 4.39 -9.98
N LEU A 352 4.49 4.83 -8.95
CA LEU A 352 4.70 6.27 -8.70
C LEU A 352 5.43 6.97 -9.84
N ASN A 353 6.36 6.27 -10.49
CA ASN A 353 7.15 6.77 -11.61
C ASN A 353 6.56 6.36 -12.97
N ALA A 354 5.39 5.69 -13.01
CA ALA A 354 4.74 5.35 -14.27
C ALA A 354 4.47 6.62 -15.08
N GLU A 355 4.85 6.60 -16.36
CA GLU A 355 4.64 7.73 -17.26
C GLU A 355 3.15 7.88 -17.57
N ASN A 356 2.70 9.13 -17.60
CA ASN A 356 1.40 9.47 -18.14
C ASN A 356 1.57 9.80 -19.61
N ASN A 357 1.23 8.85 -20.49
CA ASN A 357 1.35 9.02 -21.94
C ASN A 357 0.37 10.08 -22.48
N ILE A 358 -0.64 10.48 -21.69
CA ILE A 358 -1.58 11.55 -22.05
C ILE A 358 -1.16 12.80 -21.30
N VAL A 359 -0.26 13.56 -21.94
CA VAL A 359 0.26 14.80 -21.37
C VAL A 359 -0.62 15.97 -21.82
N GLU A 360 -1.07 16.78 -20.86
CA GLU A 360 -1.83 17.99 -21.16
C GLU A 360 -0.92 19.05 -21.79
N ASN A 361 -1.42 19.75 -22.80
CA ASN A 361 -0.69 20.84 -23.40
C ASN A 361 -0.37 21.91 -22.33
N PRO A 362 0.86 22.44 -22.23
CA PRO A 362 1.20 23.50 -21.27
C PRO A 362 0.35 24.77 -21.40
N SER A 363 -0.19 25.02 -22.59
CA SER A 363 -1.11 26.12 -22.88
C SER A 363 -2.37 25.58 -23.55
N PRO A 364 -3.24 24.90 -22.78
CA PRO A 364 -4.38 24.22 -23.35
C PRO A 364 -5.41 25.22 -23.90
N ARG A 365 -5.95 24.92 -25.07
CA ARG A 365 -7.09 25.66 -25.61
C ARG A 365 -8.35 25.30 -24.84
N HIS A 366 -9.29 26.24 -24.77
CA HIS A 366 -10.56 26.06 -24.11
C HIS A 366 -11.71 26.28 -25.11
N ILE A 367 -12.61 25.30 -25.20
CA ILE A 367 -13.86 25.41 -25.97
C ILE A 367 -14.97 25.65 -24.94
N ALA A 368 -15.64 26.81 -25.04
CA ALA A 368 -16.74 27.19 -24.14
C ALA A 368 -18.01 26.37 -24.44
N SER A 369 -18.29 26.12 -25.72
CA SER A 369 -19.45 25.36 -26.19
C SER A 369 -19.08 24.59 -27.45
N PHE A 370 -19.74 23.46 -27.70
CA PHE A 370 -19.60 22.70 -28.93
C PHE A 370 -20.54 23.28 -30.00
N GLU A 371 -20.01 23.76 -31.15
CA GLU A 371 -20.79 24.50 -32.10
C GLU A 371 -20.95 23.85 -33.50
N HIS A 372 -19.98 23.04 -33.93
CA HIS A 372 -19.96 22.58 -35.34
C HIS A 372 -19.94 21.05 -35.47
N GLN A 373 -18.80 20.40 -35.20
CA GLN A 373 -18.62 18.98 -35.51
C GLN A 373 -17.47 18.33 -34.76
N ILE A 374 -17.51 16.99 -34.69
CA ILE A 374 -16.37 16.14 -34.33
C ILE A 374 -15.83 15.58 -35.66
N GLU A 375 -14.51 15.56 -35.82
CA GLU A 375 -13.89 15.10 -37.06
C GLU A 375 -12.70 14.18 -36.77
N PHE A 376 -12.66 13.03 -37.43
CA PHE A 376 -11.51 12.13 -37.50
C PHE A 376 -10.87 12.30 -38.86
N ARG A 377 -9.58 12.65 -38.91
CA ARG A 377 -8.80 12.81 -40.12
C ARG A 377 -7.67 11.81 -40.19
N ASN A 378 -7.77 10.83 -41.09
CA ASN A 378 -6.77 9.79 -41.34
C ASN A 378 -6.30 9.08 -40.02
N VAL A 379 -7.22 8.82 -39.11
CA VAL A 379 -6.90 8.30 -37.78
C VAL A 379 -6.54 6.83 -37.86
N SER A 380 -5.33 6.50 -37.41
CA SER A 380 -4.88 5.13 -37.15
C SER A 380 -4.50 4.96 -35.69
N PHE A 381 -4.95 3.87 -35.08
CA PHE A 381 -4.72 3.60 -33.65
C PHE A 381 -4.37 2.13 -33.40
N ARG A 382 -3.45 1.91 -32.46
CA ARG A 382 -3.06 0.57 -31.97
C ARG A 382 -2.88 0.54 -30.47
N TYR A 383 -3.26 -0.59 -29.85
CA TYR A 383 -2.75 -1.00 -28.54
C TYR A 383 -1.44 -1.76 -28.79
N ASP A 384 -0.36 -1.39 -28.15
CA ASP A 384 0.96 -2.01 -28.33
C ASP A 384 1.39 -2.13 -29.80
N LYS A 385 1.42 -3.36 -30.34
CA LYS A 385 1.90 -3.66 -31.70
C LYS A 385 0.80 -3.90 -32.74
N LYS A 386 -0.45 -4.15 -32.31
CA LYS A 386 -1.53 -4.53 -33.22
C LYS A 386 -2.40 -3.32 -33.58
N TRP A 387 -2.47 -2.98 -34.87
CA TRP A 387 -3.39 -1.97 -35.36
C TRP A 387 -4.84 -2.39 -35.16
N ILE A 388 -5.63 -1.51 -34.55
CA ILE A 388 -7.06 -1.70 -34.29
C ILE A 388 -7.90 -0.82 -35.19
N LEU A 389 -7.44 0.41 -35.47
CA LEU A 389 -8.08 1.33 -36.40
C LEU A 389 -7.06 1.73 -37.46
N ARG A 390 -7.52 1.86 -38.72
CA ARG A 390 -6.69 2.22 -39.86
C ARG A 390 -7.40 3.26 -40.72
N ASN A 391 -6.75 4.37 -40.94
CA ASN A 391 -7.18 5.44 -41.85
C ASN A 391 -8.66 5.82 -41.69
N ILE A 392 -9.13 5.97 -40.45
CA ILE A 392 -10.51 6.40 -40.19
C ILE A 392 -10.69 7.86 -40.57
N ASN A 393 -11.68 8.09 -41.43
CA ASN A 393 -12.16 9.42 -41.81
C ASN A 393 -13.66 9.48 -41.50
N LEU A 394 -14.05 10.32 -40.52
CA LEU A 394 -15.44 10.42 -40.07
C LEU A 394 -15.72 11.85 -39.59
N THR A 395 -16.83 12.43 -40.06
CA THR A 395 -17.34 13.72 -39.61
C THR A 395 -18.69 13.53 -38.94
N ILE A 396 -18.86 14.08 -37.73
CA ILE A 396 -20.07 13.97 -36.92
C ILE A 396 -20.59 15.41 -36.69
N PRO A 397 -21.55 15.88 -37.49
CA PRO A 397 -22.09 17.23 -37.31
C PRO A 397 -22.87 17.41 -36.01
N LYS A 398 -22.90 18.65 -35.48
CA LYS A 398 -23.70 19.00 -34.28
C LYS A 398 -25.15 18.60 -34.46
N GLY A 399 -25.73 17.97 -33.41
CA GLY A 399 -27.13 17.56 -33.37
C GLY A 399 -27.43 16.27 -34.15
N LYS A 400 -26.42 15.63 -34.75
CA LYS A 400 -26.60 14.37 -35.48
C LYS A 400 -26.26 13.16 -34.63
N THR A 401 -26.92 12.06 -34.91
CA THR A 401 -26.69 10.75 -34.32
C THR A 401 -26.01 9.83 -35.32
N ILE A 402 -24.78 9.39 -35.00
CA ILE A 402 -24.04 8.40 -35.76
C ILE A 402 -24.06 7.07 -35.05
N ALA A 403 -24.51 6.01 -35.74
CA ALA A 403 -24.46 4.64 -35.23
C ALA A 403 -23.23 3.89 -35.78
N LEU A 404 -22.42 3.34 -34.89
CA LEU A 404 -21.29 2.48 -35.24
C LEU A 404 -21.74 1.02 -35.13
N VAL A 405 -21.70 0.28 -36.23
CA VAL A 405 -22.06 -1.13 -36.28
C VAL A 405 -20.90 -1.99 -36.83
N GLY A 406 -20.90 -3.28 -36.56
CA GLY A 406 -19.84 -4.19 -37.03
C GLY A 406 -19.60 -5.33 -36.05
N GLN A 407 -18.74 -6.25 -36.41
CA GLN A 407 -18.42 -7.41 -35.58
C GLN A 407 -17.78 -7.01 -34.24
N SER A 408 -17.92 -7.90 -33.24
CA SER A 408 -17.22 -7.71 -31.96
C SER A 408 -15.70 -7.72 -32.19
N GLY A 409 -14.99 -6.81 -31.54
CA GLY A 409 -13.55 -6.63 -31.76
C GLY A 409 -13.16 -5.82 -33.01
N GLY A 410 -14.11 -5.29 -33.79
CA GLY A 410 -13.85 -4.50 -35.00
C GLY A 410 -13.29 -3.09 -34.73
N GLY A 411 -13.17 -2.63 -33.48
CA GLY A 411 -12.61 -1.32 -33.16
C GLY A 411 -13.63 -0.24 -32.78
N LYS A 412 -14.94 -0.56 -32.68
CA LYS A 412 -16.01 0.41 -32.36
C LYS A 412 -15.78 1.15 -31.03
N SER A 413 -15.58 0.43 -29.93
CA SER A 413 -15.34 1.02 -28.60
C SER A 413 -14.01 1.81 -28.60
N THR A 414 -12.99 1.31 -29.28
CA THR A 414 -11.74 2.02 -29.44
C THR A 414 -11.91 3.38 -30.14
N LEU A 415 -12.76 3.42 -31.19
CA LEU A 415 -13.01 4.68 -31.92
C LEU A 415 -13.68 5.73 -31.02
N VAL A 416 -14.68 5.35 -30.23
CA VAL A 416 -15.36 6.28 -29.33
C VAL A 416 -14.51 6.71 -28.16
N ASP A 417 -13.58 5.85 -27.67
CA ASP A 417 -12.65 6.16 -26.59
C ASP A 417 -11.59 7.22 -26.96
N LEU A 418 -11.38 7.47 -28.26
CA LEU A 418 -10.50 8.51 -28.75
C LEU A 418 -11.12 9.91 -28.59
N ILE A 419 -12.45 10.05 -28.60
CA ILE A 419 -13.15 11.34 -28.48
C ILE A 419 -12.87 12.01 -27.11
N PRO A 420 -13.05 11.32 -25.94
CA PRO A 420 -12.69 11.88 -24.63
C PRO A 420 -11.19 11.84 -24.34
N ARG A 421 -10.38 11.48 -25.33
CA ARG A 421 -8.94 11.36 -25.20
C ARG A 421 -8.55 10.44 -24.05
N TYR A 422 -9.13 9.19 -24.02
CA TYR A 422 -8.63 8.14 -23.14
C TYR A 422 -7.34 7.54 -23.67
N TYR A 423 -7.10 7.67 -24.96
CA TYR A 423 -5.88 7.30 -25.68
C TYR A 423 -5.54 8.39 -26.70
N ASP A 424 -4.26 8.56 -27.01
CA ASP A 424 -3.78 9.42 -28.08
C ASP A 424 -3.56 8.61 -29.37
N VAL A 425 -3.99 9.14 -30.51
CA VAL A 425 -3.80 8.52 -31.83
C VAL A 425 -2.32 8.53 -32.22
N GLN A 426 -1.88 7.46 -32.92
CA GLN A 426 -0.52 7.38 -33.46
C GLN A 426 -0.38 8.09 -34.80
N GLU A 427 -1.44 8.05 -35.65
CA GLU A 427 -1.47 8.72 -36.94
C GLU A 427 -2.80 9.48 -37.09
N GLY A 428 -2.78 10.58 -37.81
CA GLY A 428 -3.94 11.44 -37.98
C GLY A 428 -4.29 12.27 -36.75
N GLU A 429 -5.49 12.82 -36.73
CA GLU A 429 -5.97 13.70 -35.66
C GLU A 429 -7.48 13.56 -35.41
N VAL A 430 -7.88 13.80 -34.18
CA VAL A 430 -9.29 13.94 -33.75
C VAL A 430 -9.51 15.41 -33.41
N LEU A 431 -10.52 16.01 -34.00
CA LEU A 431 -10.81 17.43 -33.88
C LEU A 431 -12.23 17.62 -33.30
N ILE A 432 -12.39 18.61 -32.44
CA ILE A 432 -13.69 19.14 -32.00
C ILE A 432 -13.72 20.60 -32.39
N ASP A 433 -14.69 20.98 -33.23
CA ASP A 433 -14.82 22.35 -33.82
C ASP A 433 -13.51 22.85 -34.43
N GLY A 434 -12.77 21.96 -35.12
CA GLY A 434 -11.50 22.27 -35.77
C GLY A 434 -10.29 22.36 -34.85
N VAL A 435 -10.46 22.12 -33.53
CA VAL A 435 -9.36 22.09 -32.57
C VAL A 435 -8.99 20.66 -32.25
N ASN A 436 -7.71 20.31 -32.35
CA ASN A 436 -7.22 18.97 -32.01
C ASN A 436 -7.45 18.69 -30.54
N VAL A 437 -7.99 17.50 -30.21
CA VAL A 437 -8.23 17.08 -28.82
C VAL A 437 -6.95 17.05 -27.97
N LYS A 438 -5.77 16.93 -28.61
CA LYS A 438 -4.47 17.01 -27.92
C LYS A 438 -4.15 18.42 -27.41
N ASP A 439 -4.70 19.44 -28.06
CA ASP A 439 -4.51 20.85 -27.68
C ASP A 439 -5.54 21.36 -26.68
N LEU A 440 -6.62 20.60 -26.47
CA LEU A 440 -7.66 20.95 -25.48
C LEU A 440 -7.24 20.55 -24.07
N GLY A 441 -7.65 21.37 -23.10
CA GLY A 441 -7.58 20.98 -21.70
C GLY A 441 -8.43 19.72 -21.45
N ILE A 442 -7.86 18.69 -20.84
CA ILE A 442 -8.51 17.38 -20.65
C ILE A 442 -9.83 17.53 -19.88
N HIS A 443 -9.84 18.37 -18.84
CA HIS A 443 -11.05 18.64 -18.05
C HIS A 443 -12.13 19.31 -18.90
N ASN A 444 -11.77 20.34 -19.67
CA ASN A 444 -12.69 21.04 -20.58
C ASN A 444 -13.26 20.10 -21.65
N LEU A 445 -12.42 19.30 -22.30
CA LEU A 445 -12.82 18.29 -23.28
C LEU A 445 -13.86 17.33 -22.69
N ARG A 446 -13.56 16.76 -21.52
CA ARG A 446 -14.43 15.76 -20.88
C ARG A 446 -15.69 16.37 -20.26
N GLN A 447 -15.72 17.67 -19.97
CA GLN A 447 -16.95 18.35 -19.59
C GLN A 447 -17.98 18.39 -20.73
N LEU A 448 -17.52 18.54 -21.98
CA LEU A 448 -18.38 18.54 -23.16
C LEU A 448 -18.98 17.17 -23.49
N ILE A 449 -18.49 16.08 -22.88
CA ILE A 449 -18.83 14.71 -23.25
C ILE A 449 -19.54 14.00 -22.10
N GLY A 450 -20.68 13.37 -22.40
CA GLY A 450 -21.35 12.42 -21.51
C GLY A 450 -21.15 10.99 -22.04
N ASN A 451 -20.95 10.04 -21.14
CA ASN A 451 -20.78 8.65 -21.50
C ASN A 451 -21.78 7.76 -20.76
N VAL A 452 -22.49 6.91 -21.51
CA VAL A 452 -23.35 5.85 -20.99
C VAL A 452 -22.78 4.52 -21.47
N ASN A 453 -22.13 3.83 -20.56
CA ASN A 453 -21.44 2.58 -20.85
C ASN A 453 -22.40 1.39 -20.89
N GLN A 454 -21.99 0.32 -21.55
CA GLN A 454 -22.65 -0.98 -21.59
C GLN A 454 -22.92 -1.51 -20.19
N GLU A 455 -21.92 -1.53 -19.32
CA GLU A 455 -22.05 -1.87 -17.92
C GLU A 455 -22.19 -0.59 -17.06
N ALA A 456 -23.38 -0.40 -16.50
CA ALA A 456 -23.64 0.76 -15.63
C ALA A 456 -22.93 0.58 -14.30
N ILE A 457 -21.78 1.27 -14.15
CA ILE A 457 -21.02 1.26 -12.91
C ILE A 457 -21.58 2.30 -11.94
N LEU A 458 -22.07 1.84 -10.80
CA LEU A 458 -22.49 2.67 -9.68
C LEU A 458 -21.52 2.53 -8.51
N PHE A 459 -21.28 3.64 -7.83
CA PHE A 459 -20.46 3.65 -6.61
C PHE A 459 -21.31 3.21 -5.41
N ASN A 460 -20.69 2.61 -4.41
CA ASN A 460 -21.35 2.22 -3.16
C ASN A 460 -21.72 3.47 -2.34
N ASP A 461 -22.73 4.17 -2.79
CA ASP A 461 -23.22 5.42 -2.25
C ASP A 461 -24.75 5.52 -2.49
N SER A 462 -25.38 6.63 -2.10
CA SER A 462 -26.80 6.88 -2.33
C SER A 462 -27.15 7.08 -3.81
N PHE A 463 -28.44 6.99 -4.17
CA PHE A 463 -28.92 7.39 -5.50
C PHE A 463 -28.56 8.84 -5.80
N ARG A 464 -28.77 9.75 -4.83
CA ARG A 464 -28.39 11.16 -4.93
C ARG A 464 -26.97 11.34 -5.42
N ASN A 465 -26.01 10.77 -4.69
CA ASN A 465 -24.58 10.91 -4.99
C ASN A 465 -24.17 10.20 -6.29
N ASN A 466 -24.85 9.12 -6.66
CA ASN A 466 -24.62 8.47 -7.94
C ASN A 466 -25.15 9.28 -9.12
N ILE A 467 -26.29 9.93 -9.01
CA ILE A 467 -26.87 10.77 -10.06
C ILE A 467 -26.07 12.07 -10.20
N SER A 468 -25.74 12.74 -9.09
CA SER A 468 -24.97 13.98 -9.09
C SER A 468 -23.47 13.79 -9.30
N PHE A 469 -22.99 12.56 -9.55
CA PHE A 469 -21.58 12.27 -9.72
C PHE A 469 -20.94 13.09 -10.86
N GLY A 470 -20.00 13.97 -10.50
CA GLY A 470 -19.33 14.86 -11.46
C GLY A 470 -20.08 16.17 -11.76
N VAL A 471 -21.15 16.49 -11.03
CA VAL A 471 -21.86 17.77 -11.07
C VAL A 471 -21.90 18.34 -9.66
N ASP A 472 -21.06 19.35 -9.40
CA ASP A 472 -21.01 20.01 -8.10
C ASP A 472 -22.20 20.97 -7.91
N GLY A 473 -22.83 20.95 -6.73
CA GLY A 473 -23.89 21.87 -6.37
C GLY A 473 -25.24 21.60 -7.04
N ALA A 474 -25.49 20.40 -7.58
CA ALA A 474 -26.79 20.03 -8.13
C ALA A 474 -27.86 20.08 -7.04
N THR A 475 -29.02 20.75 -7.34
CA THR A 475 -30.15 20.82 -6.41
C THR A 475 -30.97 19.53 -6.43
N ASP A 476 -31.76 19.32 -5.38
CA ASP A 476 -32.64 18.15 -5.27
C ASP A 476 -33.68 18.11 -6.40
N GLU A 477 -34.16 19.26 -6.84
CA GLU A 477 -35.08 19.38 -7.95
C GLU A 477 -34.45 18.96 -9.27
N GLN A 478 -33.17 19.34 -9.52
CA GLN A 478 -32.43 18.94 -10.71
C GLN A 478 -32.15 17.44 -10.72
N ILE A 479 -31.80 16.85 -9.58
CA ILE A 479 -31.58 15.41 -9.43
C ILE A 479 -32.91 14.66 -9.68
N ALA A 480 -34.00 15.11 -9.09
CA ALA A 480 -35.32 14.50 -9.27
C ALA A 480 -35.79 14.59 -10.72
N GLU A 481 -35.61 15.74 -11.40
CA GLU A 481 -35.98 15.92 -12.79
C GLU A 481 -35.13 15.00 -13.72
N ALA A 482 -33.81 14.90 -13.49
CA ALA A 482 -32.97 13.98 -14.22
C ALA A 482 -33.43 12.51 -14.02
N ALA A 483 -33.81 12.14 -12.81
CA ALA A 483 -34.35 10.82 -12.51
C ALA A 483 -35.69 10.54 -13.20
N LYS A 484 -36.58 11.54 -13.30
CA LYS A 484 -37.85 11.41 -14.05
C LYS A 484 -37.63 11.20 -15.54
N ILE A 485 -36.78 12.03 -16.14
CA ILE A 485 -36.44 11.89 -17.58
C ILE A 485 -35.84 10.51 -17.88
N ALA A 486 -35.04 9.98 -16.94
CA ALA A 486 -34.40 8.65 -17.04
C ALA A 486 -35.34 7.49 -16.66
N ASN A 487 -36.60 7.71 -16.39
CA ASN A 487 -37.54 6.71 -15.87
C ASN A 487 -37.05 6.02 -14.57
N ALA A 488 -36.26 6.74 -13.75
CA ALA A 488 -35.69 6.21 -12.51
C ALA A 488 -36.43 6.67 -11.26
N TYR A 489 -37.20 7.76 -11.34
CA TYR A 489 -37.82 8.42 -10.20
C TYR A 489 -38.72 7.50 -9.40
N ASP A 490 -39.64 6.77 -10.07
CA ASP A 490 -40.67 5.99 -9.39
C ASP A 490 -40.11 4.86 -8.54
N PHE A 491 -39.13 4.09 -9.07
CA PHE A 491 -38.52 3.01 -8.27
C PHE A 491 -37.62 3.56 -7.15
N ILE A 492 -36.98 4.74 -7.33
CA ILE A 492 -36.22 5.40 -6.27
C ILE A 492 -37.14 5.79 -5.12
N MET A 493 -38.29 6.41 -5.43
CA MET A 493 -39.29 6.86 -4.43
C MET A 493 -39.96 5.71 -3.67
N GLN A 494 -39.97 4.50 -4.23
CA GLN A 494 -40.45 3.27 -3.58
C GLN A 494 -39.46 2.72 -2.55
N THR A 495 -38.21 3.19 -2.52
CA THR A 495 -37.22 2.75 -1.54
C THR A 495 -37.42 3.49 -0.20
N GLU A 496 -37.01 2.84 0.91
CA GLU A 496 -37.21 3.34 2.27
C GLU A 496 -36.65 4.74 2.51
N LYS A 497 -35.46 5.04 1.96
CA LYS A 497 -34.79 6.35 2.10
C LYS A 497 -34.80 7.17 0.81
N GLN A 498 -35.57 6.77 -0.18
CA GLN A 498 -35.70 7.47 -1.47
C GLN A 498 -34.32 7.75 -2.09
N PHE A 499 -34.00 9.00 -2.43
CA PHE A 499 -32.73 9.40 -3.01
C PHE A 499 -31.52 9.14 -2.11
N ASP A 500 -31.69 9.02 -0.80
CA ASP A 500 -30.62 8.74 0.14
C ASP A 500 -30.40 7.23 0.41
N THR A 501 -31.12 6.37 -0.31
CA THR A 501 -30.95 4.91 -0.24
C THR A 501 -29.62 4.50 -0.86
N PRO A 502 -28.74 3.73 -0.14
CA PRO A 502 -27.51 3.19 -0.70
C PRO A 502 -27.79 2.10 -1.74
N VAL A 503 -27.16 2.21 -2.90
CA VAL A 503 -27.33 1.26 -4.02
C VAL A 503 -26.54 -0.05 -3.85
N GLY A 504 -25.66 -0.12 -2.85
CA GLY A 504 -24.77 -1.25 -2.62
C GLY A 504 -23.53 -1.24 -3.50
N ASP A 505 -22.63 -2.20 -3.28
CA ASP A 505 -21.40 -2.32 -4.06
C ASP A 505 -21.72 -2.57 -5.53
N ARG A 506 -21.20 -1.71 -6.42
CA ARG A 506 -21.49 -1.69 -7.88
C ARG A 506 -22.98 -1.75 -8.22
N GLY A 507 -23.84 -1.22 -7.34
CA GLY A 507 -25.28 -1.28 -7.54
C GLY A 507 -25.89 -2.68 -7.39
N SER A 508 -25.29 -3.56 -6.56
CA SER A 508 -25.71 -4.95 -6.37
C SER A 508 -27.15 -5.13 -5.88
N ARG A 509 -27.74 -4.09 -5.32
CA ARG A 509 -29.15 -4.09 -4.86
C ARG A 509 -30.15 -3.77 -5.95
N LEU A 510 -29.69 -3.46 -7.16
CA LEU A 510 -30.52 -3.01 -8.28
C LEU A 510 -30.53 -4.03 -9.40
N SER A 511 -31.65 -4.09 -10.15
CA SER A 511 -31.70 -4.82 -11.42
C SER A 511 -30.78 -4.17 -12.47
N GLY A 512 -30.44 -4.88 -13.53
CA GLY A 512 -29.66 -4.34 -14.65
C GLY A 512 -30.27 -3.06 -15.23
N GLY A 513 -31.57 -3.07 -15.48
CA GLY A 513 -32.31 -1.92 -16.01
C GLY A 513 -32.38 -0.74 -15.04
N GLN A 514 -32.49 -1.00 -13.73
CA GLN A 514 -32.44 0.06 -12.72
C GLN A 514 -31.06 0.73 -12.66
N ARG A 515 -29.98 -0.06 -12.67
CA ARG A 515 -28.60 0.49 -12.75
C ARG A 515 -28.42 1.37 -13.98
N GLN A 516 -28.89 0.89 -15.15
CA GLN A 516 -28.78 1.63 -16.41
C GLN A 516 -29.52 2.96 -16.36
N ARG A 517 -30.77 2.98 -15.82
CA ARG A 517 -31.56 4.20 -15.68
C ARG A 517 -30.90 5.22 -14.73
N VAL A 518 -30.27 4.78 -13.65
CA VAL A 518 -29.46 5.67 -12.78
C VAL A 518 -28.26 6.24 -13.54
N SER A 519 -27.57 5.44 -14.35
CA SER A 519 -26.46 5.91 -15.20
C SER A 519 -26.92 6.91 -16.25
N ILE A 520 -28.08 6.70 -16.85
CA ILE A 520 -28.70 7.66 -17.78
C ILE A 520 -29.08 8.96 -17.04
N ALA A 521 -29.66 8.89 -15.83
CA ALA A 521 -29.97 10.07 -15.01
C ALA A 521 -28.71 10.91 -14.72
N ARG A 522 -27.57 10.25 -14.45
CA ARG A 522 -26.27 10.91 -14.32
C ARG A 522 -25.87 11.69 -15.58
N ALA A 523 -26.04 11.08 -16.74
CA ALA A 523 -25.73 11.73 -18.03
C ALA A 523 -26.71 12.88 -18.34
N ILE A 524 -27.98 12.75 -17.99
CA ILE A 524 -29.00 13.81 -18.12
C ILE A 524 -28.64 15.02 -17.25
N LEU A 525 -28.33 14.79 -15.97
CA LEU A 525 -27.98 15.84 -15.02
C LEU A 525 -26.74 16.64 -15.47
N LYS A 526 -25.73 15.92 -15.97
CA LYS A 526 -24.51 16.55 -16.51
C LYS A 526 -24.79 17.43 -17.74
N ASN A 527 -25.82 17.13 -18.52
CA ASN A 527 -26.27 17.85 -19.71
C ASN A 527 -25.18 18.18 -20.74
N PRO A 528 -24.37 17.22 -21.20
CA PRO A 528 -23.30 17.46 -22.14
C PRO A 528 -23.82 17.64 -23.58
N PRO A 529 -23.16 18.45 -24.43
CA PRO A 529 -23.53 18.61 -25.85
C PRO A 529 -23.17 17.38 -26.70
N ILE A 530 -22.19 16.58 -26.30
CA ILE A 530 -21.75 15.36 -26.98
C ILE A 530 -22.08 14.17 -26.10
N LEU A 531 -22.68 13.14 -26.69
CA LEU A 531 -23.06 11.91 -26.00
C LEU A 531 -22.42 10.69 -26.66
N ILE A 532 -21.81 9.84 -25.85
CA ILE A 532 -21.29 8.54 -26.25
C ILE A 532 -22.14 7.46 -25.60
N LEU A 533 -22.73 6.58 -26.41
CA LEU A 533 -23.54 5.45 -25.97
C LEU A 533 -22.85 4.14 -26.35
N ASP A 534 -22.52 3.30 -25.39
CA ASP A 534 -21.97 1.97 -25.63
C ASP A 534 -23.00 0.93 -25.16
N GLU A 535 -23.69 0.29 -26.12
CA GLU A 535 -24.62 -0.85 -25.96
C GLU A 535 -25.48 -0.86 -24.67
N ALA A 536 -26.16 0.25 -24.37
CA ALA A 536 -26.81 0.51 -23.08
C ALA A 536 -28.00 -0.44 -22.73
N THR A 537 -28.36 -1.42 -23.55
CA THR A 537 -29.57 -2.25 -23.38
C THR A 537 -29.34 -3.75 -23.41
N SER A 538 -28.09 -4.24 -23.45
CA SER A 538 -27.80 -5.67 -23.46
C SER A 538 -28.22 -6.34 -22.14
N ALA A 539 -28.85 -7.53 -22.22
CA ALA A 539 -29.25 -8.38 -21.09
C ALA A 539 -30.36 -7.80 -20.15
N LEU A 540 -31.26 -6.95 -20.66
CA LEU A 540 -32.42 -6.48 -19.92
C LEU A 540 -33.68 -7.27 -20.25
N ASP A 541 -34.62 -7.32 -19.30
CA ASP A 541 -35.99 -7.80 -19.57
C ASP A 541 -36.74 -6.78 -20.44
N THR A 542 -37.77 -7.21 -21.15
CA THR A 542 -38.48 -6.42 -22.15
C THR A 542 -39.07 -5.10 -21.61
N GLU A 543 -39.57 -5.08 -20.38
CA GLU A 543 -40.12 -3.88 -19.78
C GLU A 543 -39.01 -2.88 -19.41
N SER A 544 -37.96 -3.36 -18.74
CA SER A 544 -36.78 -2.54 -18.42
C SER A 544 -36.10 -2.01 -19.67
N GLU A 545 -36.02 -2.81 -20.73
CA GLU A 545 -35.47 -2.39 -22.00
C GLU A 545 -36.25 -1.22 -22.61
N ARG A 546 -37.60 -1.31 -22.64
CA ARG A 546 -38.44 -0.24 -23.16
C ARG A 546 -38.23 1.08 -22.39
N LEU A 547 -38.20 1.01 -21.04
CA LEU A 547 -37.97 2.18 -20.20
C LEU A 547 -36.57 2.79 -20.40
N VAL A 548 -35.55 1.98 -20.60
CA VAL A 548 -34.19 2.43 -20.89
C VAL A 548 -34.13 3.06 -22.28
N GLN A 549 -34.77 2.44 -23.28
CA GLN A 549 -34.80 2.94 -24.65
C GLN A 549 -35.50 4.32 -24.73
N ASP A 550 -36.67 4.47 -24.08
CA ASP A 550 -37.38 5.76 -23.98
C ASP A 550 -36.50 6.85 -23.35
N ALA A 551 -35.76 6.51 -22.30
CA ALA A 551 -34.85 7.43 -21.63
C ALA A 551 -33.67 7.83 -22.55
N LEU A 552 -33.10 6.89 -23.29
CA LEU A 552 -32.02 7.15 -24.24
C LEU A 552 -32.51 8.04 -25.41
N GLU A 553 -33.69 7.79 -25.96
CA GLU A 553 -34.27 8.60 -27.05
C GLU A 553 -34.49 10.06 -26.61
N ARG A 554 -35.00 10.27 -25.39
CA ARG A 554 -35.12 11.62 -24.81
C ARG A 554 -33.78 12.29 -24.63
N LEU A 555 -32.74 11.53 -24.19
CA LEU A 555 -31.40 12.01 -23.98
C LEU A 555 -30.73 12.41 -25.32
N MET A 556 -30.97 11.65 -26.40
CA MET A 556 -30.35 11.86 -27.74
C MET A 556 -30.93 13.06 -28.51
N LYS A 557 -32.22 13.36 -28.37
CA LYS A 557 -32.98 14.33 -29.21
C LYS A 557 -32.33 15.70 -29.40
N THR A 558 -31.56 16.18 -28.43
CA THR A 558 -30.99 17.54 -28.46
C THR A 558 -29.45 17.54 -28.47
N ARG A 559 -28.83 16.39 -28.67
CA ARG A 559 -27.36 16.22 -28.52
C ARG A 559 -26.74 15.59 -29.74
N THR A 560 -25.45 15.81 -29.89
CA THR A 560 -24.66 15.09 -30.89
C THR A 560 -24.29 13.74 -30.30
N THR A 561 -24.71 12.66 -30.94
CA THR A 561 -24.57 11.32 -30.36
C THR A 561 -23.74 10.40 -31.22
N VAL A 562 -22.81 9.68 -30.58
CA VAL A 562 -22.10 8.55 -31.18
C VAL A 562 -22.52 7.29 -30.43
N ALA A 563 -23.26 6.41 -31.08
CA ALA A 563 -23.78 5.19 -30.47
C ALA A 563 -23.10 3.95 -31.05
N ILE A 564 -22.53 3.09 -30.18
CA ILE A 564 -22.17 1.72 -30.56
C ILE A 564 -23.48 0.93 -30.50
N ALA A 565 -24.00 0.60 -31.67
CA ALA A 565 -25.31 0.00 -31.76
C ALA A 565 -25.23 -1.51 -32.00
N HIS A 566 -25.81 -2.27 -31.09
CA HIS A 566 -26.05 -3.69 -31.22
C HIS A 566 -27.54 -4.02 -31.39
N ARG A 567 -28.43 -3.01 -31.32
CA ARG A 567 -29.87 -3.19 -31.49
C ARG A 567 -30.44 -2.37 -32.63
N LEU A 568 -31.38 -3.01 -33.33
CA LEU A 568 -32.00 -2.45 -34.52
C LEU A 568 -32.75 -1.13 -34.22
N SER A 569 -33.32 -0.96 -33.00
CA SER A 569 -34.01 0.25 -32.57
C SER A 569 -33.06 1.46 -32.54
N THR A 570 -31.87 1.30 -31.96
CA THR A 570 -30.86 2.37 -31.90
C THR A 570 -30.31 2.70 -33.28
N ILE A 571 -30.14 1.67 -34.15
CA ILE A 571 -29.63 1.81 -35.52
C ILE A 571 -30.63 2.60 -36.38
N LYS A 572 -31.93 2.28 -36.29
CA LYS A 572 -32.98 2.95 -37.08
C LYS A 572 -33.17 4.41 -36.77
N CYS A 573 -32.87 4.84 -35.54
CA CYS A 573 -32.98 6.23 -35.10
C CYS A 573 -31.75 7.07 -35.48
N ALA A 574 -30.68 6.49 -36.02
CA ALA A 574 -29.49 7.20 -36.37
C ALA A 574 -29.64 7.95 -37.71
N ASP A 575 -29.10 9.18 -37.77
CA ASP A 575 -29.03 9.97 -39.01
C ASP A 575 -28.11 9.31 -40.02
N GLU A 576 -27.06 8.64 -39.55
CA GLU A 576 -26.08 7.93 -40.39
C GLU A 576 -25.54 6.72 -39.63
N ILE A 577 -25.30 5.64 -40.38
CA ILE A 577 -24.71 4.39 -39.89
C ILE A 577 -23.35 4.22 -40.54
N CYS A 578 -22.33 3.94 -39.72
CA CYS A 578 -20.99 3.60 -40.16
C CYS A 578 -20.69 2.13 -39.80
N VAL A 579 -20.39 1.33 -40.81
CA VAL A 579 -20.02 -0.08 -40.63
C VAL A 579 -18.51 -0.20 -40.50
N ILE A 580 -18.06 -0.70 -39.33
CA ILE A 580 -16.64 -0.92 -39.07
C ILE A 580 -16.31 -2.41 -39.24
N HIS A 581 -15.37 -2.68 -40.13
CA HIS A 581 -14.84 -4.02 -40.40
C HIS A 581 -13.30 -3.97 -40.43
N GLU A 582 -12.66 -4.83 -39.64
CA GLU A 582 -11.20 -4.94 -39.53
C GLU A 582 -10.47 -3.58 -39.28
N GLY A 583 -11.13 -2.68 -38.56
CA GLY A 583 -10.57 -1.38 -38.18
C GLY A 583 -10.74 -0.27 -39.22
N GLU A 584 -11.52 -0.48 -40.28
CA GLU A 584 -11.83 0.50 -41.32
C GLU A 584 -13.35 0.72 -41.44
N ILE A 585 -13.78 1.91 -41.89
CA ILE A 585 -15.17 2.18 -42.23
C ILE A 585 -15.40 1.70 -43.66
N VAL A 586 -16.14 0.58 -43.81
CA VAL A 586 -16.36 -0.08 -45.11
C VAL A 586 -17.65 0.35 -45.77
N GLU A 587 -18.68 0.71 -45.01
CA GLU A 587 -19.97 1.20 -45.52
C GLU A 587 -20.47 2.37 -44.67
N ARG A 588 -21.17 3.29 -45.32
CA ARG A 588 -21.71 4.48 -44.72
C ARG A 588 -23.00 4.92 -45.38
N GLY A 589 -24.05 5.24 -44.62
CA GLY A 589 -25.34 5.66 -45.12
C GLY A 589 -26.47 5.51 -44.14
N THR A 590 -27.70 5.76 -44.57
CA THR A 590 -28.92 5.52 -43.78
C THR A 590 -29.29 4.02 -43.75
N HIS A 591 -30.17 3.64 -42.84
CA HIS A 591 -30.67 2.29 -42.72
C HIS A 591 -31.20 1.74 -44.08
N GLU A 592 -32.00 2.54 -44.78
CA GLU A 592 -32.60 2.16 -46.06
C GLU A 592 -31.55 2.04 -47.16
N GLN A 593 -30.61 3.00 -47.24
CA GLN A 593 -29.50 2.97 -48.21
C GLN A 593 -28.64 1.72 -48.05
N LEU A 594 -28.27 1.41 -46.82
CA LEU A 594 -27.39 0.26 -46.55
C LEU A 594 -28.09 -1.09 -46.71
N LEU A 595 -29.40 -1.18 -46.50
CA LEU A 595 -30.16 -2.39 -46.84
C LEU A 595 -30.28 -2.65 -48.34
N ALA A 596 -30.26 -1.58 -49.15
CA ALA A 596 -30.29 -1.70 -50.62
C ALA A 596 -28.95 -2.20 -51.19
N ILE A 597 -27.85 -2.07 -50.45
CA ILE A 597 -26.52 -2.57 -50.78
C ILE A 597 -26.40 -3.98 -50.22
N ASP A 598 -26.07 -5.00 -51.02
CA ASP A 598 -25.85 -6.37 -50.55
C ASP A 598 -24.45 -6.50 -49.89
N GLY A 599 -24.26 -5.73 -48.81
CA GLY A 599 -22.98 -5.55 -48.15
C GLY A 599 -22.91 -6.12 -46.72
N TYR A 600 -21.94 -5.64 -45.96
CA TYR A 600 -21.73 -6.06 -44.56
C TYR A 600 -22.90 -5.69 -43.65
N TYR A 601 -23.52 -4.52 -43.86
CA TYR A 601 -24.65 -4.05 -43.05
C TYR A 601 -25.85 -5.00 -43.20
N LYS A 602 -26.22 -5.35 -44.42
CA LYS A 602 -27.35 -6.25 -44.67
C LYS A 602 -27.13 -7.61 -44.02
N LYS A 603 -25.92 -8.17 -44.16
CA LYS A 603 -25.58 -9.43 -43.49
C LYS A 603 -25.70 -9.35 -41.95
N LEU A 604 -25.26 -8.25 -41.34
CA LEU A 604 -25.41 -8.03 -39.89
C LEU A 604 -26.89 -7.88 -39.49
N ASN A 605 -27.66 -7.16 -40.27
CA ASN A 605 -29.11 -6.98 -40.05
C ASN A 605 -29.87 -8.31 -40.13
N ASP A 606 -29.59 -9.12 -41.16
CA ASP A 606 -30.24 -10.43 -41.35
C ASP A 606 -29.89 -11.40 -40.22
N MET A 607 -28.68 -11.37 -39.66
CA MET A 607 -28.30 -12.17 -38.50
C MET A 607 -29.00 -11.71 -37.21
N GLN A 608 -29.43 -10.45 -37.07
CA GLN A 608 -30.10 -9.91 -35.89
C GLN A 608 -31.63 -10.03 -35.96
N SER A 609 -32.19 -10.21 -37.13
CA SER A 609 -33.63 -10.39 -37.36
C SER A 609 -34.11 -11.85 -37.30
N LEU A 610 -33.19 -12.78 -37.10
CA LEU A 610 -33.43 -14.20 -36.79
C LEU A 610 -33.30 -14.42 -35.26
#